data_d5601eaafee2a2a3d4185b95fa93bea2
#
_entry.id   d5601eaafee2a2a3d4185b95fa93bea2
#
_cell.length_a   1.000
_cell.length_b   1.000
_cell.length_c   1.000
_cell.angle_alpha   90.00
_cell.angle_beta   90.00
_cell.angle_gamma   90.00
#
_symmetry.space_group_name_H-M   'P 1'
#
loop_
_entity.id
_entity.type
_entity.pdbx_description
1 polymer ?
#
loop_
_entity_poly.entity_id
_entity_poly.type
_entity_poly.pdbx_seq_one_letter_code
_entity_poly.pdbx_strand_id
1 'polypeptide(L)'
;MNSLANPRMRQFALFTVHCLLLTVLAACGSKSDEQPLIAYAPVNLSLNVTNQQYAALRADNGAVTLPVKGPAGDGGVKGVIVVRQSAGVFLAFERNCPYQPYSACALVSLDRPSRLFMRDSCCNSQFDLKGQITGGPTPRPLKQYSTSLQGSLLNITN
;
A
#
# COMPACT_ATOMS: atom_id res chain seq x y z
N MET A 1 -2.05 29.35 66.96
CA MET A 1 -1.49 28.00 66.69
C MET A 1 -0.86 28.02 65.29
N ASN A 2 0.41 28.43 65.19
CA ASN A 2 1.12 28.51 63.92
C ASN A 2 2.07 27.30 63.84
N SER A 3 1.68 26.32 63.01
CA SER A 3 2.55 25.20 62.68
C SER A 3 3.65 25.72 61.77
N LEU A 4 4.87 25.83 62.27
CA LEU A 4 6.07 26.13 61.54
C LEU A 4 6.37 24.97 60.58
N ALA A 5 6.03 25.12 59.32
CA ALA A 5 6.40 24.16 58.30
C ALA A 5 7.91 24.12 58.11
N ASN A 6 8.50 22.97 58.44
CA ASN A 6 9.93 22.69 58.41
C ASN A 6 10.48 22.97 56.99
N PRO A 7 11.48 23.85 56.79
CA PRO A 7 12.02 24.24 55.50
C PRO A 7 12.55 23.05 54.67
N ARG A 8 13.00 21.99 55.34
CA ARG A 8 13.41 20.74 54.69
C ARG A 8 12.26 20.01 54.01
N MET A 9 11.07 20.04 54.59
CA MET A 9 9.86 19.41 53.99
C MET A 9 9.38 20.16 52.73
N ARG A 10 9.54 21.48 52.69
CA ARG A 10 9.21 22.29 51.49
C ARG A 10 10.20 22.04 50.34
N GLN A 11 11.47 21.81 50.63
CA GLN A 11 12.47 21.46 49.63
C GLN A 11 12.22 20.06 49.04
N PHE A 12 11.88 19.06 49.87
CA PHE A 12 11.50 17.72 49.37
C PHE A 12 10.25 17.76 48.51
N ALA A 13 9.22 18.52 48.90
CA ALA A 13 8.01 18.65 48.10
C ALA A 13 8.23 19.33 46.75
N LEU A 14 9.10 20.35 46.70
CA LEU A 14 9.50 21.01 45.44
C LEU A 14 10.33 20.10 44.53
N PHE A 15 11.23 19.28 45.10
CA PHE A 15 11.99 18.32 44.31
C PHE A 15 11.12 17.19 43.72
N THR A 16 10.15 16.68 44.49
CA THR A 16 9.24 15.63 43.99
C THR A 16 8.31 16.16 42.91
N VAL A 17 7.80 17.39 43.02
CA VAL A 17 6.99 18.02 41.98
C VAL A 17 7.79 18.28 40.70
N HIS A 18 9.05 18.71 40.83
CA HIS A 18 9.93 18.93 39.69
C HIS A 18 10.30 17.62 38.97
N CYS A 19 10.60 16.55 39.72
CA CYS A 19 10.80 15.21 39.12
C CYS A 19 9.56 14.66 38.42
N LEU A 20 8.37 14.86 39.02
CA LEU A 20 7.12 14.43 38.37
C LEU A 20 6.82 15.21 37.09
N LEU A 21 7.12 16.52 37.05
CA LEU A 21 6.95 17.32 35.85
C LEU A 21 7.91 16.92 34.71
N LEU A 22 9.14 16.51 35.04
CA LEU A 22 10.14 16.09 34.06
C LEU A 22 9.83 14.71 33.45
N THR A 23 9.13 13.83 34.19
CA THR A 23 8.75 12.50 33.64
C THR A 23 7.59 12.56 32.66
N VAL A 24 6.75 13.59 32.70
CA VAL A 24 5.62 13.74 31.76
C VAL A 24 6.07 14.24 30.37
N LEU A 25 7.23 14.90 30.27
CA LEU A 25 7.76 15.40 29.00
C LEU A 25 8.51 14.34 28.16
N ALA A 26 8.79 13.16 28.72
CA ALA A 26 9.50 12.09 28.01
C ALA A 26 8.57 11.12 27.23
N ALA A 27 7.26 11.32 27.26
CA ALA A 27 6.26 10.38 26.69
C ALA A 27 5.75 10.75 25.30
N CYS A 28 6.35 11.71 24.58
CA CYS A 28 5.98 12.06 23.21
C CYS A 28 7.12 11.78 22.23
N GLY A 29 7.36 10.52 21.97
CA GLY A 29 8.34 10.06 20.99
C GLY A 29 7.94 8.76 20.32
N SER A 30 6.64 8.55 20.08
CA SER A 30 6.23 7.50 19.13
C SER A 30 6.64 7.97 17.75
N LYS A 31 7.83 7.57 17.27
CA LYS A 31 8.05 7.48 15.84
C LYS A 31 7.01 6.49 15.35
N SER A 32 5.93 6.98 14.78
CA SER A 32 5.09 6.15 13.92
C SER A 32 6.02 5.69 12.79
N ASP A 33 6.33 4.41 12.73
CA ASP A 33 6.93 3.76 11.57
C ASP A 33 5.90 3.79 10.43
N GLU A 34 5.50 5.00 10.04
CA GLU A 34 4.59 5.20 8.94
C GLU A 34 5.32 4.87 7.66
N GLN A 35 5.10 3.65 7.18
CA GLN A 35 5.66 3.18 5.92
C GLN A 35 5.32 4.18 4.81
N PRO A 36 6.30 4.58 3.99
CA PRO A 36 6.08 5.59 2.97
C PRO A 36 4.96 5.15 2.00
N LEU A 37 4.16 6.11 1.58
CA LEU A 37 3.12 5.88 0.59
C LEU A 37 3.74 5.70 -0.81
N ILE A 38 3.06 4.92 -1.65
CA ILE A 38 3.38 4.84 -3.07
C ILE A 38 3.19 6.25 -3.68
N ALA A 39 4.18 6.71 -4.42
CA ALA A 39 4.12 8.01 -5.10
C ALA A 39 2.88 8.10 -6.00
N TYR A 40 2.34 9.30 -6.16
CA TYR A 40 1.29 9.52 -7.15
C TYR A 40 1.90 9.41 -8.55
N ALA A 41 1.24 8.64 -9.40
CA ALA A 41 1.51 8.60 -10.83
C ALA A 41 0.14 8.52 -11.55
N PRO A 42 -0.03 9.23 -12.68
CA PRO A 42 -1.28 9.19 -13.41
C PRO A 42 -1.52 7.81 -14.01
N VAL A 43 -2.79 7.40 -14.03
CA VAL A 43 -3.25 6.21 -14.75
C VAL A 43 -4.40 6.60 -15.65
N ASN A 44 -4.22 6.39 -16.94
CA ASN A 44 -5.25 6.57 -17.95
C ASN A 44 -5.01 5.56 -19.08
N LEU A 45 -5.40 4.32 -18.81
CA LEU A 45 -5.21 3.21 -19.74
C LEU A 45 -6.55 2.76 -20.31
N SER A 46 -6.53 2.44 -21.60
CA SER A 46 -7.69 1.89 -22.29
C SER A 46 -7.26 0.65 -23.06
N LEU A 47 -7.93 -0.48 -22.83
CA LEU A 47 -7.61 -1.74 -23.46
C LEU A 47 -8.87 -2.47 -23.93
N ASN A 48 -8.80 -3.04 -25.12
CA ASN A 48 -9.85 -3.91 -25.62
C ASN A 48 -9.62 -5.35 -25.09
N VAL A 49 -10.47 -5.78 -24.15
CA VAL A 49 -10.33 -7.08 -23.46
C VAL A 49 -10.50 -8.30 -24.39
N THR A 50 -11.00 -8.10 -25.61
CA THR A 50 -11.13 -9.17 -26.61
C THR A 50 -9.85 -9.40 -27.43
N ASN A 51 -8.89 -8.47 -27.36
CA ASN A 51 -7.62 -8.62 -28.05
C ASN A 51 -6.86 -9.86 -27.59
N GLN A 52 -6.19 -10.54 -28.51
CA GLN A 52 -5.45 -11.78 -28.23
C GLN A 52 -4.37 -11.63 -27.16
N GLN A 53 -3.72 -10.48 -27.10
CA GLN A 53 -2.70 -10.19 -26.07
C GLN A 53 -3.26 -10.19 -24.65
N TYR A 54 -4.58 -10.03 -24.48
CA TYR A 54 -5.29 -10.06 -23.21
C TYR A 54 -6.15 -11.30 -23.04
N ALA A 55 -5.87 -12.38 -23.77
CA ALA A 55 -6.66 -13.62 -23.76
C ALA A 55 -6.87 -14.19 -22.34
N ALA A 56 -5.92 -13.96 -21.42
CA ALA A 56 -6.08 -14.37 -20.03
C ALA A 56 -7.29 -13.72 -19.34
N LEU A 57 -7.71 -12.51 -19.77
CA LEU A 57 -8.88 -11.83 -19.21
C LEU A 57 -10.22 -12.39 -19.71
N ARG A 58 -10.24 -13.46 -20.51
CA ARG A 58 -11.45 -14.14 -20.94
C ARG A 58 -11.99 -15.11 -19.89
N ALA A 59 -11.13 -15.56 -18.98
CA ALA A 59 -11.49 -16.44 -17.87
C ALA A 59 -11.55 -15.69 -16.55
N ASP A 60 -12.43 -16.11 -15.64
CA ASP A 60 -12.47 -15.58 -14.29
C ASP A 60 -11.16 -15.89 -13.55
N ASN A 61 -10.71 -14.96 -12.74
CA ASN A 61 -9.39 -14.94 -12.09
C ASN A 61 -8.20 -14.87 -13.08
N GLY A 62 -8.45 -14.69 -14.36
CA GLY A 62 -7.41 -14.41 -15.34
C GLY A 62 -6.81 -13.03 -15.12
N ALA A 63 -5.49 -12.92 -15.28
CA ALA A 63 -4.79 -11.67 -15.03
C ALA A 63 -3.76 -11.37 -16.13
N VAL A 64 -3.57 -10.08 -16.40
CA VAL A 64 -2.54 -9.56 -17.30
C VAL A 64 -1.78 -8.42 -16.64
N THR A 65 -0.55 -8.22 -17.08
CA THR A 65 0.29 -7.13 -16.63
C THR A 65 0.46 -6.11 -17.74
N LEU A 66 0.21 -4.85 -17.41
CA LEU A 66 0.42 -3.72 -18.30
C LEU A 66 1.67 -2.96 -17.84
N PRO A 67 2.62 -2.66 -18.73
CA PRO A 67 3.78 -1.85 -18.39
C PRO A 67 3.40 -0.38 -18.21
N VAL A 68 4.28 0.40 -17.60
CA VAL A 68 4.21 1.86 -17.65
C VAL A 68 4.29 2.29 -19.11
N LYS A 69 3.31 3.04 -19.59
CA LYS A 69 3.26 3.53 -20.96
C LYS A 69 3.92 4.91 -21.08
N GLY A 70 4.83 5.01 -22.06
CA GLY A 70 5.34 6.25 -22.60
C GLY A 70 6.06 7.19 -21.63
N PRO A 71 6.54 8.35 -22.15
CA PRO A 71 7.24 9.33 -21.33
C PRO A 71 6.35 10.06 -20.33
N ALA A 72 5.03 10.06 -20.55
CA ALA A 72 4.06 10.70 -19.67
C ALA A 72 3.69 9.84 -18.46
N GLY A 73 4.07 8.55 -18.44
CA GLY A 73 3.88 7.68 -17.29
C GLY A 73 2.41 7.43 -16.93
N ASP A 74 1.54 7.27 -17.92
CA ASP A 74 0.10 7.09 -17.73
C ASP A 74 -0.32 5.66 -17.32
N GLY A 75 0.63 4.82 -16.95
CA GLY A 75 0.44 3.44 -16.48
C GLY A 75 0.82 3.20 -15.02
N GLY A 76 0.73 4.21 -14.16
CA GLY A 76 1.12 4.09 -12.76
C GLY A 76 2.63 4.20 -12.52
N VAL A 77 3.08 3.83 -11.32
CA VAL A 77 4.50 3.92 -10.93
C VAL A 77 5.34 2.81 -11.57
N LYS A 78 4.85 1.57 -11.50
CA LYS A 78 5.57 0.37 -12.03
C LYS A 78 4.73 -0.49 -12.97
N GLY A 79 3.63 0.06 -13.47
CA GLY A 79 2.67 -0.64 -14.30
C GLY A 79 1.47 -1.13 -13.51
N VAL A 80 0.55 -1.79 -14.20
CA VAL A 80 -0.74 -2.20 -13.65
C VAL A 80 -0.94 -3.70 -13.84
N ILE A 81 -1.44 -4.40 -12.82
CA ILE A 81 -1.99 -5.74 -12.96
C ILE A 81 -3.50 -5.60 -13.08
N VAL A 82 -4.07 -6.15 -14.14
CA VAL A 82 -5.52 -6.23 -14.35
C VAL A 82 -5.97 -7.66 -14.11
N VAL A 83 -6.97 -7.83 -13.28
CA VAL A 83 -7.56 -9.14 -12.94
C VAL A 83 -9.04 -9.12 -13.28
N ARG A 84 -9.52 -10.12 -14.02
CA ARG A 84 -10.94 -10.36 -14.15
C ARG A 84 -11.44 -11.14 -12.94
N GLN A 85 -12.42 -10.60 -12.23
CA GLN A 85 -13.05 -11.30 -11.10
C GLN A 85 -14.20 -12.19 -11.57
N SER A 86 -15.03 -11.67 -12.46
CA SER A 86 -16.17 -12.36 -13.07
C SER A 86 -16.58 -11.65 -14.36
N ALA A 87 -17.63 -12.11 -15.01
CA ALA A 87 -18.14 -11.50 -16.23
C ALA A 87 -18.41 -9.98 -16.02
N GLY A 88 -17.71 -9.15 -16.79
CA GLY A 88 -17.83 -7.69 -16.74
C GLY A 88 -17.17 -7.00 -15.55
N VAL A 89 -16.61 -7.74 -14.58
CA VAL A 89 -15.98 -7.18 -13.38
C VAL A 89 -14.47 -7.33 -13.46
N PHE A 90 -13.76 -6.21 -13.49
CA PHE A 90 -12.31 -6.15 -13.53
C PHE A 90 -11.77 -5.34 -12.34
N LEU A 91 -10.63 -5.76 -11.82
CA LEU A 91 -9.86 -5.01 -10.84
C LEU A 91 -8.51 -4.65 -11.45
N ALA A 92 -8.00 -3.48 -11.10
CA ALA A 92 -6.71 -3.01 -11.57
C ALA A 92 -5.87 -2.53 -10.40
N PHE A 93 -4.62 -2.98 -10.31
CA PHE A 93 -3.75 -2.71 -9.18
C PHE A 93 -2.41 -2.14 -9.63
N GLU A 94 -1.89 -1.18 -8.87
CA GLU A 94 -0.51 -0.73 -8.99
C GLU A 94 0.46 -1.89 -8.69
N ARG A 95 1.47 -2.04 -9.54
CA ARG A 95 2.51 -3.05 -9.35
C ARG A 95 3.59 -2.65 -8.36
N ASN A 96 3.65 -1.38 -7.97
CA ASN A 96 4.58 -0.96 -6.94
C ASN A 96 4.14 -1.52 -5.58
N CYS A 97 5.00 -2.29 -4.94
CA CYS A 97 4.70 -2.90 -3.64
C CYS A 97 4.56 -1.82 -2.56
N PRO A 98 3.51 -1.90 -1.70
CA PRO A 98 3.36 -0.95 -0.59
C PRO A 98 4.46 -1.07 0.48
N TYR A 99 5.21 -2.17 0.52
CA TYR A 99 6.38 -2.30 1.37
C TYR A 99 7.61 -1.72 0.67
N GLN A 100 8.22 -0.69 1.28
CA GLN A 100 9.37 0.03 0.74
C GLN A 100 9.18 0.47 -0.73
N PRO A 101 8.15 1.25 -1.05
CA PRO A 101 7.73 1.52 -2.42
C PRO A 101 8.78 2.24 -3.27
N TYR A 102 9.78 2.88 -2.66
CA TYR A 102 10.89 3.53 -3.36
C TYR A 102 12.03 2.57 -3.72
N SER A 103 11.98 1.33 -3.25
CA SER A 103 12.96 0.32 -3.66
C SER A 103 12.78 -0.04 -5.13
N ALA A 104 13.87 -0.13 -5.88
CA ALA A 104 13.83 -0.51 -7.30
C ALA A 104 13.18 -1.89 -7.51
N CYS A 105 13.41 -2.82 -6.58
CA CYS A 105 12.89 -4.19 -6.66
C CYS A 105 11.47 -4.37 -6.12
N ALA A 106 10.86 -3.35 -5.48
CA ALA A 106 9.48 -3.42 -4.97
C ALA A 106 8.47 -3.52 -6.13
N LEU A 107 8.33 -4.72 -6.69
CA LEU A 107 7.56 -4.99 -7.89
C LEU A 107 6.69 -6.24 -7.72
N VAL A 108 5.39 -6.03 -7.68
CA VAL A 108 4.41 -7.10 -7.58
C VAL A 108 4.16 -7.72 -8.96
N SER A 109 4.07 -9.03 -8.98
CA SER A 109 3.78 -9.83 -10.17
C SER A 109 2.84 -10.97 -9.82
N LEU A 110 2.08 -11.44 -10.81
CA LEU A 110 1.31 -12.68 -10.66
C LEU A 110 2.26 -13.84 -10.41
N ASP A 111 1.95 -14.69 -9.44
CA ASP A 111 2.74 -15.90 -9.21
C ASP A 111 2.68 -16.81 -10.45
N ARG A 112 3.83 -17.05 -11.06
CA ARG A 112 3.88 -17.73 -12.37
C ARG A 112 3.39 -19.16 -12.33
N PRO A 113 3.78 -19.98 -11.34
CA PRO A 113 3.37 -21.39 -11.30
C PRO A 113 1.87 -21.54 -11.03
N SER A 114 1.33 -20.91 -10.01
CA SER A 114 -0.05 -21.12 -9.59
C SER A 114 -1.06 -20.21 -10.30
N ARG A 115 -0.65 -18.96 -10.57
CA ARG A 115 -1.52 -17.86 -11.05
C ARG A 115 -2.70 -17.54 -10.12
N LEU A 116 -2.64 -17.97 -8.86
CA LEU A 116 -3.72 -17.83 -7.88
C LEU A 116 -3.52 -16.66 -6.93
N PHE A 117 -2.34 -16.06 -6.90
CA PHE A 117 -2.01 -14.92 -6.06
C PHE A 117 -0.95 -14.04 -6.71
N MET A 118 -0.77 -12.87 -6.14
CA MET A 118 0.27 -11.92 -6.53
C MET A 118 1.33 -11.83 -5.46
N ARG A 119 2.59 -11.63 -5.84
CA ARG A 119 3.70 -11.50 -4.89
C ARG A 119 4.75 -10.52 -5.35
N ASP A 120 5.45 -9.95 -4.39
CA ASP A 120 6.70 -9.23 -4.57
C ASP A 120 7.86 -10.17 -4.21
N SER A 121 8.73 -10.46 -5.19
CA SER A 121 9.89 -11.33 -4.97
C SER A 121 11.00 -10.67 -4.15
N CYS A 122 10.97 -9.35 -3.97
CA CYS A 122 11.96 -8.60 -3.19
C CYS A 122 11.75 -8.76 -1.68
N CYS A 123 10.51 -8.61 -1.22
CA CYS A 123 10.15 -8.63 0.20
C CYS A 123 9.27 -9.83 0.60
N ASN A 124 8.88 -10.68 -0.37
CA ASN A 124 7.94 -11.80 -0.18
C ASN A 124 6.53 -11.39 0.31
N SER A 125 6.13 -10.14 0.15
CA SER A 125 4.74 -9.75 0.37
C SER A 125 3.84 -10.46 -0.64
N GLN A 126 2.71 -10.99 -0.15
CA GLN A 126 1.75 -11.76 -0.94
C GLN A 126 0.36 -11.12 -0.85
N PHE A 127 -0.37 -11.21 -1.96
CA PHE A 127 -1.71 -10.65 -2.11
C PHE A 127 -2.59 -11.62 -2.88
N ASP A 128 -3.85 -11.70 -2.51
CA ASP A 128 -4.84 -12.42 -3.32
C ASP A 128 -5.15 -11.66 -4.63
N LEU A 129 -5.98 -12.24 -5.49
CA LEU A 129 -6.39 -11.63 -6.75
C LEU A 129 -7.36 -10.44 -6.58
N LYS A 130 -7.74 -10.12 -5.33
CA LYS A 130 -8.47 -8.90 -4.95
C LYS A 130 -7.56 -7.82 -4.37
N GLY A 131 -6.23 -8.06 -4.39
CA GLY A 131 -5.23 -7.14 -3.88
C GLY A 131 -5.09 -7.10 -2.37
N GLN A 132 -5.77 -8.00 -1.63
CA GLN A 132 -5.71 -8.07 -0.17
C GLN A 132 -4.46 -8.82 0.28
N ILE A 133 -3.93 -8.45 1.45
CA ILE A 133 -2.73 -9.06 2.02
C ILE A 133 -3.03 -10.51 2.41
N THR A 134 -2.18 -11.43 1.98
CA THR A 134 -2.21 -12.84 2.40
C THR A 134 -0.93 -13.27 3.12
N GLY A 135 0.13 -12.46 3.06
CA GLY A 135 1.39 -12.74 3.75
C GLY A 135 2.47 -11.70 3.49
N GLY A 136 3.56 -11.82 4.26
CA GLY A 136 4.73 -10.95 4.13
C GLY A 136 4.66 -9.66 4.94
N PRO A 137 5.66 -8.77 4.81
CA PRO A 137 5.83 -7.60 5.67
C PRO A 137 5.00 -6.39 5.24
N THR A 138 4.25 -6.45 4.15
CA THR A 138 3.49 -5.30 3.65
C THR A 138 2.44 -4.83 4.65
N PRO A 139 2.36 -3.52 4.96
CA PRO A 139 1.39 -3.00 5.92
C PRO A 139 0.03 -2.68 5.30
N ARG A 140 -0.08 -2.70 3.97
CA ARG A 140 -1.27 -2.26 3.23
C ARG A 140 -1.57 -3.17 2.04
N PRO A 141 -2.87 -3.29 1.64
CA PRO A 141 -3.24 -3.94 0.39
C PRO A 141 -2.66 -3.19 -0.82
N LEU A 142 -2.76 -3.80 -1.99
CA LEU A 142 -2.36 -3.14 -3.23
C LEU A 142 -3.21 -1.90 -3.50
N LYS A 143 -2.57 -0.85 -4.01
CA LYS A 143 -3.29 0.34 -4.49
C LYS A 143 -4.15 -0.08 -5.68
N GLN A 144 -5.45 0.09 -5.53
CA GLN A 144 -6.44 -0.21 -6.58
C GLN A 144 -6.77 1.05 -7.37
N TYR A 145 -6.96 0.87 -8.66
CA TYR A 145 -7.42 1.89 -9.61
C TYR A 145 -8.89 1.68 -9.97
N SER A 146 -9.55 2.75 -10.39
CA SER A 146 -10.91 2.68 -10.90
C SER A 146 -10.95 1.97 -12.25
N THR A 147 -11.97 1.16 -12.47
CA THR A 147 -12.19 0.43 -13.73
C THR A 147 -13.59 0.66 -14.24
N SER A 148 -13.72 0.82 -15.56
CA SER A 148 -15.02 0.95 -16.24
C SER A 148 -14.99 0.21 -17.56
N LEU A 149 -15.91 -0.73 -17.74
CA LEU A 149 -16.04 -1.50 -18.97
C LEU A 149 -17.19 -0.94 -19.84
N GLN A 150 -16.87 -0.58 -21.07
CA GLN A 150 -17.84 -0.12 -22.07
C GLN A 150 -17.75 -1.04 -23.31
N GLY A 151 -18.70 -1.93 -23.48
CA GLY A 151 -18.61 -2.98 -24.49
C GLY A 151 -17.40 -3.89 -24.24
N SER A 152 -16.41 -3.85 -25.13
CA SER A 152 -15.15 -4.56 -24.96
C SER A 152 -13.99 -3.67 -24.47
N LEU A 153 -14.23 -2.38 -24.30
CA LEU A 153 -13.18 -1.40 -23.91
C LEU A 153 -13.19 -1.24 -22.40
N LEU A 154 -12.11 -1.67 -21.75
CA LEU A 154 -11.84 -1.47 -20.35
C LEU A 154 -10.99 -0.22 -20.15
N ASN A 155 -11.52 0.77 -19.44
CA ASN A 155 -10.81 1.98 -19.04
C ASN A 155 -10.36 1.85 -17.59
N ILE A 156 -9.12 2.27 -17.31
CA ILE A 156 -8.49 2.23 -15.99
C ILE A 156 -7.96 3.62 -15.69
N THR A 157 -8.41 4.19 -14.57
CA THR A 157 -8.03 5.55 -14.15
C THR A 157 -7.77 5.59 -12.64
N ASN A 158 -7.05 6.63 -12.16
CA ASN A 158 -6.91 6.93 -10.73
C ASN A 158 -7.80 8.07 -10.27
#